data_d39ba6bfdc4e9c67732a20702d18f14a
#
_entry.id   d39ba6bfdc4e9c67732a20702d18f14a
#
_cell.length_a   1.000
_cell.length_b   1.000
_cell.length_c   1.000
_cell.angle_alpha   90.00
_cell.angle_beta   90.00
_cell.angle_gamma   90.00
#
_symmetry.space_group_name_H-M   'P 1'
#
loop_
_entity.id
_entity.type
_entity.pdbx_description
1 polymer ?
#
loop_
_entity_poly.entity_id
_entity_poly.type
_entity_poly.pdbx_seq_one_letter_code
_entity_poly.pdbx_strand_id
1 'polypeptide(L)'
;MSSGTDGCINACLALYDLKGAKRGDEIIVPALSFIATSNAVRAAGFVPRFIDITRETLNIDESKIRDAITSKTVAIMPVHTMGRMCEMPTICSIAKEHDLIVIEDACEAHGASYHDGVSHEFVGQWGDMSVYSFYIAHLVCCGEGGMVSTNSDEIGDILASTRSHGRPFNSIYFDHQRTGFNSKMNDLEASIGLEAIGVFWKTFYTRHRSIEIMREACSGFEDIAWFSEQDGQNINCPHGFSITCKKPNVVNLMKDTLDKYNIHHKRNFGCIPTQHKSFADMGYKLGDFPQSEWVGDNGVHIGCHQYLTDNDLDRISTALKEGLSLCRR
;
A
#
# COMPACT_ATOMS: atom_id res chain seq x y z
N MET A 1 7.40 14.55 4.77
CA MET A 1 8.35 13.98 3.79
C MET A 1 8.01 14.52 2.40
N SER A 2 8.96 14.50 1.45
CA SER A 2 8.73 14.98 0.08
C SER A 2 7.89 14.01 -0.77
N SER A 3 7.77 12.76 -0.34
CA SER A 3 6.90 11.74 -0.96
C SER A 3 6.66 10.58 0.00
N GLY A 4 5.69 9.71 -0.32
CA GLY A 4 5.54 8.43 0.37
C GLY A 4 6.78 7.55 0.26
N THR A 5 7.43 7.52 -0.92
CA THR A 5 8.68 6.78 -1.13
C THR A 5 9.79 7.25 -0.19
N ASP A 6 9.95 8.57 -0.04
CA ASP A 6 10.91 9.12 0.93
C ASP A 6 10.52 8.79 2.37
N GLY A 7 9.23 8.73 2.67
CA GLY A 7 8.73 8.24 3.95
C GLY A 7 9.18 6.82 4.23
N CYS A 8 8.97 5.91 3.27
CA CYS A 8 9.42 4.51 3.37
C CYS A 8 10.95 4.40 3.54
N ILE A 9 11.74 5.18 2.77
CA ILE A 9 13.21 5.19 2.90
C ILE A 9 13.61 5.65 4.30
N ASN A 10 13.04 6.75 4.80
CA ASN A 10 13.39 7.29 6.13
C ASN A 10 12.96 6.35 7.26
N ALA A 11 11.82 5.68 7.15
CA ALA A 11 11.39 4.64 8.10
C ALA A 11 12.38 3.46 8.12
N CYS A 12 12.81 2.99 6.95
CA CYS A 12 13.86 1.96 6.87
C CYS A 12 15.19 2.43 7.46
N LEU A 13 15.61 3.68 7.19
CA LEU A 13 16.87 4.23 7.74
C LEU A 13 16.85 4.30 9.28
N ALA A 14 15.69 4.52 9.91
CA ALA A 14 15.57 4.54 11.36
C ALA A 14 15.99 3.21 12.02
N LEU A 15 15.90 2.09 11.31
CA LEU A 15 16.27 0.77 11.82
C LEU A 15 17.76 0.65 12.18
N TYR A 16 18.64 1.47 11.57
CA TYR A 16 20.06 1.49 11.93
C TYR A 16 20.27 1.94 13.37
N ASP A 17 19.51 2.94 13.81
CA ASP A 17 19.57 3.45 15.19
C ASP A 17 18.75 2.56 16.15
N LEU A 18 17.51 2.18 15.75
CA LEU A 18 16.58 1.47 16.63
C LEU A 18 16.98 0.02 16.92
N LYS A 19 17.54 -0.68 15.92
CA LYS A 19 17.86 -2.12 16.01
C LYS A 19 19.34 -2.40 15.89
N GLY A 20 20.20 -1.37 15.71
CA GLY A 20 21.59 -1.58 15.36
C GLY A 20 21.76 -2.36 14.05
N ALA A 21 20.78 -2.25 13.16
CA ALA A 21 20.73 -2.96 11.89
C ALA A 21 21.97 -2.65 11.01
N LYS A 22 22.26 -3.57 10.09
CA LYS A 22 23.40 -3.46 9.18
C LYS A 22 22.94 -3.51 7.74
N ARG A 23 23.75 -2.95 6.84
CA ARG A 23 23.52 -3.14 5.40
C ARG A 23 23.48 -4.63 5.07
N GLY A 24 22.44 -5.03 4.33
CA GLY A 24 22.20 -6.43 3.98
C GLY A 24 21.34 -7.21 4.97
N ASP A 25 20.90 -6.58 6.07
CA ASP A 25 19.81 -7.12 6.88
C ASP A 25 18.49 -7.09 6.11
N GLU A 26 17.50 -7.86 6.56
CA GLU A 26 16.30 -8.15 5.80
C GLU A 26 15.08 -7.42 6.36
N ILE A 27 14.23 -6.94 5.47
CA ILE A 27 12.89 -6.43 5.78
C ILE A 27 11.88 -7.29 5.01
N ILE A 28 10.94 -7.89 5.73
CA ILE A 28 9.86 -8.68 5.13
C ILE A 28 8.86 -7.72 4.47
N VAL A 29 8.53 -7.99 3.18
CA VAL A 29 7.62 -7.19 2.36
C VAL A 29 6.70 -8.12 1.54
N PRO A 30 5.49 -7.68 1.14
CA PRO A 30 4.67 -8.45 0.21
C PRO A 30 5.31 -8.49 -1.18
N ALA A 31 5.15 -9.61 -1.88
CA ALA A 31 5.60 -9.76 -3.27
C ALA A 31 4.74 -8.96 -4.27
N LEU A 32 3.57 -8.51 -3.86
CA LEU A 32 2.67 -7.64 -4.63
C LEU A 32 2.47 -6.33 -3.88
N SER A 33 2.92 -5.23 -4.45
CA SER A 33 2.63 -3.85 -4.01
C SER A 33 3.03 -2.86 -5.10
N PHE A 34 2.81 -1.57 -4.85
CA PHE A 34 3.53 -0.58 -5.63
C PHE A 34 5.04 -0.72 -5.35
N ILE A 35 5.84 -0.64 -6.40
CA ILE A 35 7.28 -0.97 -6.35
C ILE A 35 8.09 -0.10 -5.36
N ALA A 36 7.56 1.07 -4.96
CA ALA A 36 8.24 1.98 -4.05
C ALA A 36 8.56 1.36 -2.70
N THR A 37 7.69 0.50 -2.14
CA THR A 37 7.92 -0.23 -0.88
C THR A 37 9.25 -0.99 -0.92
N SER A 38 9.42 -1.85 -1.93
CA SER A 38 10.63 -2.66 -2.07
C SER A 38 11.85 -1.85 -2.53
N ASN A 39 11.64 -0.80 -3.36
CA ASN A 39 12.70 0.12 -3.74
C ASN A 39 13.24 0.88 -2.52
N ALA A 40 12.37 1.30 -1.60
CA ALA A 40 12.77 1.99 -0.37
C ALA A 40 13.65 1.10 0.52
N VAL A 41 13.29 -0.17 0.68
CA VAL A 41 14.10 -1.16 1.39
C VAL A 41 15.50 -1.24 0.79
N ARG A 42 15.61 -1.39 -0.54
CA ARG A 42 16.90 -1.46 -1.24
C ARG A 42 17.68 -0.14 -1.14
N ALA A 43 17.00 1.00 -1.32
CA ALA A 43 17.63 2.31 -1.26
C ALA A 43 18.22 2.60 0.13
N ALA A 44 17.55 2.15 1.20
CA ALA A 44 18.05 2.23 2.56
C ALA A 44 19.22 1.25 2.85
N GLY A 45 19.51 0.31 1.96
CA GLY A 45 20.62 -0.65 2.08
C GLY A 45 20.24 -2.00 2.67
N PHE A 46 18.94 -2.27 2.81
CA PHE A 46 18.39 -3.54 3.25
C PHE A 46 18.06 -4.47 2.08
N VAL A 47 17.78 -5.73 2.39
CA VAL A 47 17.33 -6.73 1.43
C VAL A 47 15.84 -6.97 1.62
N PRO A 48 14.99 -6.73 0.61
CA PRO A 48 13.57 -7.08 0.72
C PRO A 48 13.42 -8.60 0.73
N ARG A 49 12.83 -9.13 1.80
CA ARG A 49 12.46 -10.54 1.95
C ARG A 49 11.01 -10.69 1.53
N PHE A 50 10.76 -11.19 0.33
CA PHE A 50 9.42 -11.26 -0.24
C PHE A 50 8.61 -12.41 0.34
N ILE A 51 7.33 -12.13 0.63
CA ILE A 51 6.29 -13.10 0.97
C ILE A 51 5.14 -12.94 -0.01
N ASP A 52 4.52 -14.06 -0.39
CA ASP A 52 3.33 -14.04 -1.24
C ASP A 52 2.13 -13.40 -0.53
N ILE A 53 1.06 -13.14 -1.25
CA ILE A 53 -0.16 -12.48 -0.79
C ILE A 53 -1.34 -13.47 -0.78
N THR A 54 -2.48 -13.05 -0.25
CA THR A 54 -3.77 -13.69 -0.52
C THR A 54 -4.47 -12.96 -1.67
N ARG A 55 -5.10 -13.71 -2.60
CA ARG A 55 -5.77 -13.12 -3.79
C ARG A 55 -6.99 -12.30 -3.44
N GLU A 56 -7.64 -12.69 -2.35
CA GLU A 56 -8.87 -12.07 -1.85
C GLU A 56 -8.62 -10.69 -1.27
N THR A 57 -7.49 -10.52 -0.60
CA THR A 57 -7.16 -9.26 0.10
C THR A 57 -6.15 -8.41 -0.65
N LEU A 58 -5.32 -9.02 -1.50
CA LEU A 58 -4.11 -8.47 -2.12
C LEU A 58 -3.01 -8.12 -1.09
N ASN A 59 -3.22 -8.42 0.17
CA ASN A 59 -2.30 -8.15 1.26
C ASN A 59 -1.37 -9.33 1.52
N ILE A 60 -0.27 -9.06 2.21
CA ILE A 60 0.69 -10.07 2.65
C ILE A 60 -0.01 -11.24 3.34
N ASP A 61 0.37 -12.47 3.02
CA ASP A 61 -0.10 -13.68 3.69
C ASP A 61 0.62 -13.81 5.05
N GLU A 62 -0.04 -13.35 6.11
CA GLU A 62 0.53 -13.32 7.46
C GLU A 62 0.90 -14.71 7.98
N SER A 63 0.26 -15.76 7.47
CA SER A 63 0.57 -17.14 7.87
C SER A 63 1.98 -17.58 7.48
N LYS A 64 2.58 -16.94 6.48
CA LYS A 64 3.92 -17.22 5.96
C LYS A 64 5.02 -16.36 6.59
N ILE A 65 4.68 -15.37 7.39
CA ILE A 65 5.67 -14.44 7.96
C ILE A 65 6.69 -15.19 8.83
N ARG A 66 6.22 -16.08 9.71
CA ARG A 66 7.12 -16.81 10.65
C ARG A 66 8.19 -17.62 9.91
N ASP A 67 7.83 -18.29 8.83
CA ASP A 67 8.74 -19.12 8.04
C ASP A 67 9.77 -18.30 7.25
N ALA A 68 9.48 -17.01 7.01
CA ALA A 68 10.38 -16.12 6.31
C ALA A 68 11.38 -15.41 7.23
N ILE A 69 11.18 -15.43 8.55
CA ILE A 69 12.07 -14.79 9.51
C ILE A 69 13.42 -15.51 9.56
N THR A 70 14.50 -14.75 9.45
CA THR A 70 15.88 -15.22 9.58
C THR A 70 16.58 -14.45 10.69
N SER A 71 17.82 -14.81 11.01
CA SER A 71 18.68 -14.07 11.94
C SER A 71 19.07 -12.66 11.46
N LYS A 72 18.74 -12.32 10.22
CA LYS A 72 18.97 -10.99 9.61
C LYS A 72 17.70 -10.15 9.51
N THR A 73 16.55 -10.71 9.79
CA THR A 73 15.28 -9.99 9.71
C THR A 73 15.20 -8.97 10.84
N VAL A 74 14.98 -7.71 10.52
CA VAL A 74 14.91 -6.60 11.49
C VAL A 74 13.53 -5.91 11.50
N ALA A 75 12.74 -6.07 10.46
CA ALA A 75 11.41 -5.46 10.36
C ALA A 75 10.47 -6.23 9.44
N ILE A 76 9.17 -5.97 9.63
CA ILE A 76 8.10 -6.33 8.71
C ILE A 76 7.49 -5.04 8.18
N MET A 77 7.31 -4.93 6.85
CA MET A 77 6.70 -3.77 6.21
C MET A 77 5.47 -4.23 5.40
N PRO A 78 4.32 -4.45 6.07
CA PRO A 78 3.07 -4.76 5.41
C PRO A 78 2.60 -3.56 4.59
N VAL A 79 1.89 -3.83 3.50
CA VAL A 79 1.27 -2.80 2.65
C VAL A 79 -0.24 -3.00 2.69
N HIS A 80 -0.98 -1.94 3.00
CA HIS A 80 -2.45 -1.94 3.01
C HIS A 80 -2.98 -1.72 1.58
N THR A 81 -2.85 -2.77 0.75
CA THR A 81 -3.04 -2.72 -0.69
C THR A 81 -4.46 -2.35 -1.07
N MET A 82 -4.61 -1.40 -2.01
CA MET A 82 -5.91 -0.87 -2.46
C MET A 82 -6.78 -0.33 -1.31
N GLY A 83 -6.16 0.07 -0.21
CA GLY A 83 -6.83 0.64 0.94
C GLY A 83 -7.40 -0.38 1.92
N ARG A 84 -7.18 -1.68 1.71
CA ARG A 84 -7.60 -2.75 2.63
C ARG A 84 -6.53 -2.99 3.68
N MET A 85 -6.90 -2.95 4.94
CA MET A 85 -5.96 -3.21 6.03
C MET A 85 -5.48 -4.67 6.03
N CYS A 86 -4.18 -4.85 6.32
CA CYS A 86 -3.60 -6.14 6.62
C CYS A 86 -4.15 -6.70 7.95
N GLU A 87 -3.95 -7.98 8.20
CA GLU A 87 -4.27 -8.64 9.47
C GLU A 87 -3.27 -8.22 10.56
N MET A 88 -3.39 -6.92 10.97
CA MET A 88 -2.42 -6.26 11.84
C MET A 88 -2.26 -6.90 13.21
N PRO A 89 -3.33 -7.40 13.89
CA PRO A 89 -3.17 -8.10 15.16
C PRO A 89 -2.19 -9.27 15.06
N THR A 90 -2.31 -10.08 14.03
CA THR A 90 -1.43 -11.23 13.78
C THR A 90 -0.01 -10.78 13.47
N ILE A 91 0.15 -9.79 12.56
CA ILE A 91 1.46 -9.26 12.17
C ILE A 91 2.19 -8.66 13.38
N CYS A 92 1.52 -7.84 14.18
CA CYS A 92 2.09 -7.23 15.38
C CYS A 92 2.45 -8.27 16.45
N SER A 93 1.63 -9.32 16.60
CA SER A 93 1.95 -10.43 17.52
C SER A 93 3.22 -11.14 17.09
N ILE A 94 3.40 -11.46 15.80
CA ILE A 94 4.61 -12.08 15.25
C ILE A 94 5.83 -11.17 15.44
N ALA A 95 5.68 -9.88 15.12
CA ALA A 95 6.76 -8.92 15.26
C ALA A 95 7.24 -8.82 16.72
N LYS A 96 6.32 -8.75 17.66
CA LYS A 96 6.63 -8.71 19.10
C LYS A 96 7.34 -9.98 19.58
N GLU A 97 6.92 -11.16 19.11
CA GLU A 97 7.53 -12.44 19.45
C GLU A 97 8.99 -12.54 18.99
N HIS A 98 9.30 -11.93 17.84
CA HIS A 98 10.62 -11.99 17.21
C HIS A 98 11.45 -10.70 17.35
N ASP A 99 10.99 -9.75 18.17
CA ASP A 99 11.65 -8.45 18.38
C ASP A 99 11.90 -7.69 17.06
N LEU A 100 10.90 -7.65 16.18
CA LEU A 100 10.91 -6.97 14.89
C LEU A 100 10.14 -5.65 14.94
N ILE A 101 10.59 -4.66 14.20
CA ILE A 101 9.87 -3.39 13.98
C ILE A 101 8.78 -3.60 12.92
N VAL A 102 7.61 -2.98 13.12
CA VAL A 102 6.53 -2.95 12.12
C VAL A 102 6.46 -1.56 11.49
N ILE A 103 6.61 -1.51 10.16
CA ILE A 103 6.47 -0.29 9.36
C ILE A 103 5.24 -0.46 8.48
N GLU A 104 4.12 0.20 8.80
CA GLU A 104 2.93 0.16 7.95
C GLU A 104 3.15 1.01 6.70
N ASP A 105 3.10 0.41 5.51
CA ASP A 105 2.93 1.19 4.27
C ASP A 105 1.44 1.45 4.07
N ALA A 106 1.01 2.61 4.55
CA ALA A 106 -0.36 3.09 4.55
C ALA A 106 -0.64 4.10 3.41
N CYS A 107 0.22 4.14 2.39
CA CYS A 107 0.10 5.10 1.30
C CYS A 107 -1.26 5.06 0.61
N GLU A 108 -1.88 3.88 0.49
CA GLU A 108 -3.18 3.68 -0.15
C GLU A 108 -4.36 3.62 0.85
N ALA A 109 -4.09 3.75 2.16
CA ALA A 109 -5.05 3.38 3.21
C ALA A 109 -5.48 4.54 4.12
N HIS A 110 -5.46 5.77 3.63
CA HIS A 110 -5.86 6.95 4.41
C HIS A 110 -7.28 6.80 5.00
N GLY A 111 -7.39 6.77 6.33
CA GLY A 111 -8.66 6.66 7.04
C GLY A 111 -9.24 5.24 7.07
N ALA A 112 -8.53 4.25 6.58
CA ALA A 112 -8.91 2.85 6.81
C ALA A 112 -8.86 2.52 8.29
N SER A 113 -9.72 1.60 8.74
CA SER A 113 -9.76 1.17 10.13
C SER A 113 -10.06 -0.32 10.26
N TYR A 114 -9.47 -0.91 11.28
CA TYR A 114 -9.70 -2.28 11.69
C TYR A 114 -10.65 -2.32 12.89
N HIS A 115 -11.58 -3.26 12.89
CA HIS A 115 -12.54 -3.41 13.95
C HIS A 115 -12.67 -4.90 14.32
N ASP A 116 -12.28 -5.25 15.53
CA ASP A 116 -12.31 -6.62 16.03
C ASP A 116 -13.55 -6.95 16.87
N GLY A 117 -14.54 -6.05 16.90
CA GLY A 117 -15.74 -6.14 17.75
C GLY A 117 -15.57 -5.52 19.14
N VAL A 118 -14.36 -5.16 19.54
CA VAL A 118 -14.01 -4.57 20.85
C VAL A 118 -13.30 -3.22 20.66
N SER A 119 -12.31 -3.17 19.79
CA SER A 119 -11.53 -1.97 19.48
C SER A 119 -11.80 -1.49 18.05
N HIS A 120 -11.56 -0.21 17.81
CA HIS A 120 -11.62 0.44 16.52
C HIS A 120 -10.33 1.24 16.33
N GLU A 121 -9.41 0.67 15.56
CA GLU A 121 -8.09 1.23 15.38
C GLU A 121 -7.90 1.68 13.92
N PHE A 122 -7.54 2.93 13.74
CA PHE A 122 -7.18 3.43 12.41
C PHE A 122 -5.84 2.89 11.94
N VAL A 123 -5.67 2.84 10.62
CA VAL A 123 -4.36 2.65 10.00
C VAL A 123 -3.35 3.63 10.60
N GLY A 124 -2.16 3.13 10.90
CA GLY A 124 -1.12 3.91 11.56
C GLY A 124 -1.11 3.87 13.08
N GLN A 125 -2.03 3.11 13.69
CA GLN A 125 -2.05 2.90 15.15
C GLN A 125 -1.47 1.55 15.58
N TRP A 126 -1.14 0.69 14.63
CA TRP A 126 -0.69 -0.67 14.88
C TRP A 126 0.83 -0.82 14.91
N GLY A 127 1.51 -0.27 13.90
CA GLY A 127 2.96 -0.39 13.76
C GLY A 127 3.74 0.61 14.60
N ASP A 128 5.05 0.42 14.67
CA ASP A 128 5.99 1.37 15.28
C ASP A 128 6.08 2.67 14.48
N MET A 129 5.95 2.54 13.15
CA MET A 129 5.92 3.63 12.18
C MET A 129 4.87 3.36 11.12
N SER A 130 4.25 4.43 10.59
CA SER A 130 3.31 4.31 9.46
C SER A 130 3.57 5.40 8.44
N VAL A 131 3.61 5.00 7.17
CA VAL A 131 3.98 5.86 6.05
C VAL A 131 2.75 6.19 5.22
N TYR A 132 2.56 7.47 4.91
CA TYR A 132 1.49 7.98 4.07
C TYR A 132 2.06 8.73 2.87
N SER A 133 1.38 8.63 1.73
CA SER A 133 1.70 9.38 0.51
C SER A 133 0.62 10.40 0.20
N PHE A 134 1.03 11.58 -0.21
CA PHE A 134 0.13 12.66 -0.63
C PHE A 134 0.18 12.91 -2.14
N TYR A 135 0.58 11.87 -2.89
CA TYR A 135 0.55 11.85 -4.34
C TYR A 135 -0.89 12.01 -4.87
N ILE A 136 -1.04 12.47 -6.10
CA ILE A 136 -2.33 12.83 -6.70
C ILE A 136 -3.38 11.71 -6.70
N ALA A 137 -2.99 10.44 -6.64
CA ALA A 137 -3.93 9.31 -6.61
C ALA A 137 -4.60 9.10 -5.24
N HIS A 138 -4.00 9.63 -4.17
CA HIS A 138 -4.45 9.38 -2.79
C HIS A 138 -5.60 10.31 -2.37
N LEU A 139 -6.19 10.06 -1.20
CA LEU A 139 -7.30 10.85 -0.69
C LEU A 139 -6.85 12.23 -0.23
N VAL A 140 -5.79 12.29 0.56
CA VAL A 140 -5.08 13.55 0.83
C VAL A 140 -4.06 13.72 -0.28
N CYS A 141 -4.22 14.76 -1.06
CA CYS A 141 -3.38 15.04 -2.22
C CYS A 141 -2.83 16.46 -2.15
N CYS A 142 -1.52 16.60 -2.31
CA CYS A 142 -0.87 17.90 -2.42
C CYS A 142 0.09 18.00 -3.62
N GLY A 143 -0.13 17.13 -4.63
CA GLY A 143 0.73 16.98 -5.79
C GLY A 143 1.79 15.92 -5.53
N GLU A 144 2.77 16.24 -4.72
CA GLU A 144 3.75 15.33 -4.12
C GLU A 144 3.81 15.60 -2.62
N GLY A 145 4.22 14.60 -1.85
CA GLY A 145 4.36 14.70 -0.40
C GLY A 145 4.19 13.36 0.29
N GLY A 146 4.50 13.35 1.57
CA GLY A 146 4.33 12.19 2.43
C GLY A 146 4.50 12.52 3.89
N MET A 147 4.18 11.53 4.72
CA MET A 147 4.31 11.63 6.17
C MET A 147 4.74 10.28 6.73
N VAL A 148 5.50 10.31 7.81
CA VAL A 148 5.68 9.15 8.69
C VAL A 148 5.15 9.53 10.05
N SER A 149 4.25 8.72 10.60
CA SER A 149 3.72 8.86 11.95
C SER A 149 4.29 7.80 12.88
N THR A 150 4.41 8.13 14.16
CA THR A 150 4.84 7.24 15.22
C THR A 150 4.33 7.75 16.57
N ASN A 151 4.17 6.85 17.53
CA ASN A 151 3.83 7.17 18.92
C ASN A 151 5.09 7.25 19.82
N SER A 152 6.31 7.07 19.26
CA SER A 152 7.58 7.13 19.97
C SER A 152 8.30 8.43 19.70
N ASP A 153 8.63 9.20 20.75
CA ASP A 153 9.43 10.42 20.64
C ASP A 153 10.82 10.11 20.07
N GLU A 154 11.44 9.00 20.47
CA GLU A 154 12.74 8.56 19.96
C GLU A 154 12.69 8.33 18.44
N ILE A 155 11.70 7.59 17.95
CA ILE A 155 11.52 7.37 16.51
C ILE A 155 11.25 8.70 15.80
N GLY A 156 10.43 9.56 16.39
CA GLY A 156 10.12 10.90 15.87
C GLY A 156 11.36 11.75 15.65
N ASP A 157 12.27 11.76 16.62
CA ASP A 157 13.55 12.50 16.55
C ASP A 157 14.48 11.92 15.48
N ILE A 158 14.56 10.59 15.36
CA ILE A 158 15.35 9.93 14.32
C ILE A 158 14.80 10.29 12.93
N LEU A 159 13.48 10.21 12.73
CA LEU A 159 12.83 10.56 11.47
C LEU A 159 12.98 12.03 11.09
N ALA A 160 12.87 12.94 12.07
CA ALA A 160 13.10 14.36 11.87
C ALA A 160 14.56 14.64 11.45
N SER A 161 15.51 13.89 12.02
CA SER A 161 16.93 13.95 11.69
C SER A 161 17.21 13.40 10.28
N THR A 162 16.78 12.19 9.97
CA THR A 162 17.01 11.56 8.65
C THR A 162 16.38 12.37 7.51
N ARG A 163 15.21 12.96 7.73
CA ARG A 163 14.53 13.87 6.80
C ARG A 163 15.38 15.12 6.47
N SER A 164 16.32 15.50 7.35
CA SER A 164 17.13 16.71 7.21
C SER A 164 18.62 16.40 7.33
N HIS A 165 19.12 15.54 6.44
CA HIS A 165 20.56 15.21 6.29
C HIS A 165 21.21 14.55 7.52
N GLY A 166 20.44 13.99 8.46
CA GLY A 166 20.96 13.36 9.67
C GLY A 166 21.39 14.33 10.77
N ARG A 167 20.95 15.60 10.71
CA ARG A 167 21.19 16.58 11.79
C ARG A 167 20.31 16.29 12.99
N PRO A 168 20.75 16.59 14.23
CA PRO A 168 19.88 16.56 15.39
C PRO A 168 18.65 17.46 15.18
N PHE A 169 17.52 17.05 15.72
CA PHE A 169 16.31 17.87 15.67
C PHE A 169 16.59 19.25 16.34
N ASN A 170 16.13 20.32 15.71
CA ASN A 170 16.35 21.70 16.14
C ASN A 170 17.81 22.19 16.23
N SER A 171 18.81 21.44 15.73
CA SER A 171 20.16 21.92 15.65
C SER A 171 20.39 22.90 14.49
N ILE A 172 21.01 24.03 14.77
CA ILE A 172 21.49 24.97 13.75
C ILE A 172 22.88 24.62 13.24
N TYR A 173 23.59 23.72 13.92
CA TYR A 173 24.94 23.30 13.57
C TYR A 173 24.94 22.16 12.56
N PHE A 174 25.98 22.09 11.73
CA PHE A 174 26.19 21.01 10.76
C PHE A 174 26.88 19.81 11.44
N ASP A 175 26.27 19.32 12.52
CA ASP A 175 26.67 18.07 13.17
C ASP A 175 25.75 16.94 12.70
N HIS A 176 26.23 16.15 11.75
CA HIS A 176 25.47 15.09 11.13
C HIS A 176 25.73 13.77 11.86
N GLN A 177 24.76 13.31 12.64
CA GLN A 177 24.90 12.13 13.50
C GLN A 177 24.58 10.81 12.79
N ARG A 178 23.84 10.86 11.67
CA ARG A 178 23.42 9.69 10.89
C ARG A 178 23.27 10.02 9.40
N THR A 179 23.14 8.98 8.59
CA THR A 179 22.79 9.15 7.17
C THR A 179 21.37 9.69 7.06
N GLY A 180 21.17 10.70 6.24
CA GLY A 180 19.86 11.28 5.96
C GLY A 180 19.87 12.02 4.62
N PHE A 181 18.68 12.47 4.19
CA PHE A 181 18.47 13.12 2.91
C PHE A 181 17.76 14.46 3.05
N ASN A 182 17.57 15.17 1.97
CA ASN A 182 16.65 16.29 1.92
C ASN A 182 15.25 15.79 1.52
N SER A 183 14.54 15.25 2.49
CA SER A 183 13.22 14.66 2.30
C SER A 183 12.09 15.56 2.85
N LYS A 184 12.33 16.86 2.91
CA LYS A 184 11.33 17.82 3.39
C LYS A 184 10.31 18.14 2.29
N MET A 185 9.03 18.13 2.66
CA MET A 185 7.95 18.73 1.89
C MET A 185 8.13 20.25 1.86
N ASN A 186 7.80 20.91 0.77
CA ASN A 186 7.83 22.37 0.68
C ASN A 186 6.48 23.00 1.08
N ASP A 187 6.49 24.30 1.38
CA ASP A 187 5.32 25.01 1.89
C ASP A 187 4.19 25.15 0.86
N LEU A 188 4.51 25.12 -0.46
CA LEU A 188 3.49 25.18 -1.52
C LEU A 188 2.66 23.89 -1.52
N GLU A 189 3.32 22.74 -1.48
CA GLU A 189 2.65 21.44 -1.36
C GLU A 189 1.89 21.34 -0.04
N ALA A 190 2.48 21.77 1.07
CA ALA A 190 1.85 21.76 2.38
C ALA A 190 0.56 22.61 2.40
N SER A 191 0.55 23.77 1.72
CA SER A 191 -0.65 24.64 1.65
C SER A 191 -1.81 23.97 0.89
N ILE A 192 -1.51 23.23 -0.19
CA ILE A 192 -2.51 22.42 -0.91
C ILE A 192 -3.03 21.29 -0.01
N GLY A 193 -2.11 20.65 0.74
CA GLY A 193 -2.44 19.56 1.67
C GLY A 193 -3.39 19.98 2.78
N LEU A 194 -3.27 21.21 3.29
CA LEU A 194 -4.20 21.75 4.31
C LEU A 194 -5.65 21.81 3.80
N GLU A 195 -5.85 22.23 2.56
CA GLU A 195 -7.18 22.23 1.95
C GLU A 195 -7.70 20.81 1.72
N ALA A 196 -6.83 19.90 1.26
CA ALA A 196 -7.20 18.50 1.06
C ALA A 196 -7.64 17.81 2.38
N ILE A 197 -6.98 18.11 3.50
CA ILE A 197 -7.39 17.63 4.83
C ILE A 197 -8.76 18.17 5.22
N GLY A 198 -9.04 19.45 4.94
CA GLY A 198 -10.33 20.09 5.24
C GLY A 198 -11.53 19.42 4.58
N VAL A 199 -11.33 18.76 3.43
CA VAL A 199 -12.38 18.04 2.69
C VAL A 199 -12.26 16.53 2.76
N PHE A 200 -11.36 16.00 3.57
CA PHE A 200 -11.00 14.57 3.62
C PHE A 200 -12.22 13.64 3.75
N TRP A 201 -13.05 13.81 4.78
CA TRP A 201 -14.20 12.94 5.01
C TRP A 201 -15.26 13.03 3.91
N LYS A 202 -15.45 14.22 3.32
CA LYS A 202 -16.33 14.36 2.16
C LYS A 202 -15.81 13.54 0.98
N THR A 203 -14.51 13.62 0.68
CA THR A 203 -13.86 12.86 -0.37
C THR A 203 -13.95 11.35 -0.09
N PHE A 204 -13.67 10.95 1.14
CA PHE A 204 -13.72 9.57 1.60
C PHE A 204 -15.10 8.94 1.35
N TYR A 205 -16.16 9.54 1.86
CA TYR A 205 -17.52 9.01 1.69
C TYR A 205 -18.02 9.08 0.24
N THR A 206 -17.61 10.10 -0.52
CA THR A 206 -17.98 10.17 -1.95
C THR A 206 -17.34 9.03 -2.74
N ARG A 207 -16.07 8.72 -2.49
CA ARG A 207 -15.39 7.59 -3.12
C ARG A 207 -15.94 6.25 -2.66
N HIS A 208 -16.31 6.12 -1.37
CA HIS A 208 -17.00 4.92 -0.86
C HIS A 208 -18.29 4.65 -1.60
N ARG A 209 -19.16 5.66 -1.78
CA ARG A 209 -20.38 5.53 -2.59
C ARG A 209 -20.07 5.01 -3.99
N SER A 210 -19.01 5.49 -4.62
CA SER A 210 -18.62 5.01 -5.96
C SER A 210 -18.24 3.52 -5.94
N ILE A 211 -17.46 3.08 -4.94
CA ILE A 211 -17.09 1.67 -4.77
C ILE A 211 -18.32 0.79 -4.50
N GLU A 212 -19.26 1.24 -3.68
CA GLU A 212 -20.49 0.50 -3.39
C GLU A 212 -21.34 0.27 -4.66
N ILE A 213 -21.50 1.29 -5.50
CA ILE A 213 -22.20 1.19 -6.78
C ILE A 213 -21.50 0.21 -7.73
N MET A 214 -20.16 0.28 -7.82
CA MET A 214 -19.38 -0.64 -8.65
C MET A 214 -19.49 -2.08 -8.15
N ARG A 215 -19.46 -2.28 -6.82
CA ARG A 215 -19.60 -3.59 -6.19
C ARG A 215 -20.98 -4.18 -6.41
N GLU A 216 -22.04 -3.37 -6.28
CA GLU A 216 -23.41 -3.79 -6.59
C GLU A 216 -23.54 -4.23 -8.06
N ALA A 217 -22.88 -3.51 -8.98
CA ALA A 217 -22.83 -3.91 -10.39
C ALA A 217 -22.14 -5.27 -10.63
N CYS A 218 -21.24 -5.67 -9.73
CA CYS A 218 -20.51 -6.95 -9.77
C CYS A 218 -21.24 -8.08 -9.00
N SER A 219 -22.35 -7.81 -8.34
CA SER A 219 -23.13 -8.82 -7.61
C SER A 219 -23.56 -9.96 -8.52
N GLY A 220 -23.38 -11.20 -8.04
CA GLY A 220 -23.65 -12.42 -8.81
C GLY A 220 -22.52 -12.83 -9.76
N PHE A 221 -21.34 -12.19 -9.68
CA PHE A 221 -20.14 -12.55 -10.44
C PHE A 221 -18.95 -12.98 -9.54
N GLU A 222 -19.22 -13.30 -8.29
CA GLU A 222 -18.20 -13.71 -7.31
C GLU A 222 -17.51 -15.04 -7.70
N ASP A 223 -18.16 -15.85 -8.54
CA ASP A 223 -17.56 -17.05 -9.14
C ASP A 223 -16.54 -16.72 -10.25
N ILE A 224 -16.60 -15.52 -10.83
CA ILE A 224 -15.77 -15.07 -11.96
C ILE A 224 -14.55 -14.29 -11.52
N ALA A 225 -14.68 -13.44 -10.50
CA ALA A 225 -13.60 -12.57 -10.03
C ALA A 225 -13.66 -12.32 -8.51
N TRP A 226 -12.51 -11.92 -7.94
CA TRP A 226 -12.45 -11.24 -6.65
C TRP A 226 -12.51 -9.73 -6.87
N PHE A 227 -13.19 -9.04 -6.00
CA PHE A 227 -13.40 -7.59 -6.06
C PHE A 227 -12.88 -6.89 -4.82
N SER A 228 -12.73 -5.56 -4.89
CA SER A 228 -12.57 -4.75 -3.68
C SER A 228 -13.81 -4.90 -2.80
N GLU A 229 -13.65 -5.50 -1.65
CA GLU A 229 -14.75 -5.78 -0.71
C GLU A 229 -14.53 -5.04 0.60
N GLN A 230 -15.63 -4.68 1.26
CA GLN A 230 -15.61 -4.35 2.67
C GLN A 230 -15.40 -5.65 3.45
N ASP A 231 -14.60 -5.59 4.49
CA ASP A 231 -14.19 -6.75 5.27
C ASP A 231 -14.89 -6.74 6.62
N GLY A 232 -16.10 -7.28 6.66
CA GLY A 232 -16.87 -7.36 7.90
C GLY A 232 -17.12 -5.99 8.52
N GLN A 233 -16.52 -5.74 9.69
CA GLN A 233 -16.61 -4.46 10.40
C GLN A 233 -15.50 -3.48 10.06
N ASN A 234 -14.49 -3.91 9.29
CA ASN A 234 -13.38 -3.06 8.86
C ASN A 234 -13.87 -2.03 7.83
N ILE A 235 -13.29 -0.85 7.88
CA ILE A 235 -13.55 0.20 6.91
C ILE A 235 -12.30 0.34 6.02
N ASN A 236 -12.43 -0.02 4.76
CA ASN A 236 -11.34 0.12 3.78
C ASN A 236 -11.27 1.56 3.24
N CYS A 237 -10.07 2.02 2.94
CA CYS A 237 -9.89 3.28 2.22
C CYS A 237 -10.34 3.12 0.76
N PRO A 238 -11.17 4.02 0.21
CA PRO A 238 -11.62 3.94 -1.17
C PRO A 238 -10.53 4.44 -2.14
N HIS A 239 -9.43 3.68 -2.26
CA HIS A 239 -8.31 4.04 -3.13
C HIS A 239 -8.60 3.75 -4.61
N GLY A 240 -9.12 2.57 -4.92
CA GLY A 240 -9.51 2.13 -6.25
C GLY A 240 -10.40 0.89 -6.21
N PHE A 241 -11.06 0.56 -7.31
CA PHE A 241 -11.87 -0.65 -7.43
C PHE A 241 -11.08 -1.74 -8.16
N SER A 242 -10.61 -2.73 -7.43
CA SER A 242 -9.84 -3.86 -7.93
C SER A 242 -10.74 -5.00 -8.39
N ILE A 243 -10.36 -5.64 -9.50
CA ILE A 243 -11.01 -6.82 -10.07
C ILE A 243 -9.90 -7.81 -10.40
N THR A 244 -9.92 -9.00 -9.82
CA THR A 244 -8.98 -10.09 -10.16
C THR A 244 -9.74 -11.29 -10.68
N CYS A 245 -9.58 -11.60 -11.96
CA CYS A 245 -10.26 -12.69 -12.61
C CYS A 245 -9.80 -14.06 -12.07
N LYS A 246 -10.76 -14.98 -11.84
CA LYS A 246 -10.51 -16.33 -11.32
C LYS A 246 -10.11 -17.34 -12.39
N LYS A 247 -10.34 -17.02 -13.66
CA LYS A 247 -9.90 -17.81 -14.82
C LYS A 247 -8.69 -17.14 -15.49
N PRO A 248 -7.72 -17.91 -16.01
CA PRO A 248 -6.59 -17.34 -16.74
C PRO A 248 -7.05 -16.73 -18.07
N ASN A 249 -6.35 -15.69 -18.52
CA ASN A 249 -6.49 -15.06 -19.83
C ASN A 249 -7.83 -14.34 -20.10
N VAL A 250 -8.81 -14.34 -19.17
CA VAL A 250 -10.09 -13.63 -19.39
C VAL A 250 -10.02 -12.14 -19.06
N VAL A 251 -9.00 -11.69 -18.32
CA VAL A 251 -8.83 -10.28 -17.95
C VAL A 251 -8.78 -9.35 -19.17
N ASN A 252 -8.32 -9.82 -20.32
CA ASN A 252 -8.30 -9.02 -21.54
C ASN A 252 -9.71 -8.70 -22.02
N LEU A 253 -10.69 -9.61 -21.88
CA LEU A 253 -12.10 -9.34 -22.20
C LEU A 253 -12.65 -8.20 -21.32
N MET A 254 -12.24 -8.17 -20.04
CA MET A 254 -12.59 -7.07 -19.14
C MET A 254 -11.94 -5.76 -19.59
N LYS A 255 -10.62 -5.77 -19.91
CA LYS A 255 -9.91 -4.58 -20.37
C LYS A 255 -10.50 -4.04 -21.67
N ASP A 256 -10.72 -4.89 -22.67
CA ASP A 256 -11.33 -4.52 -23.95
C ASP A 256 -12.73 -3.90 -23.75
N THR A 257 -13.48 -4.42 -22.77
CA THR A 257 -14.80 -3.86 -22.44
C THR A 257 -14.66 -2.50 -21.77
N LEU A 258 -13.73 -2.32 -20.82
CA LEU A 258 -13.48 -1.03 -20.20
C LEU A 258 -13.05 0.02 -21.25
N ASP A 259 -12.17 -0.36 -22.19
CA ASP A 259 -11.74 0.50 -23.30
C ASP A 259 -12.92 0.87 -24.22
N LYS A 260 -13.79 -0.08 -24.57
CA LYS A 260 -15.02 0.16 -25.35
C LYS A 260 -15.90 1.24 -24.73
N TYR A 261 -15.98 1.27 -23.41
CA TYR A 261 -16.75 2.26 -22.64
C TYR A 261 -15.94 3.51 -22.28
N ASN A 262 -14.71 3.66 -22.80
CA ASN A 262 -13.79 4.76 -22.48
C ASN A 262 -13.59 4.92 -20.96
N ILE A 263 -13.31 3.80 -20.28
CA ILE A 263 -13.01 3.75 -18.85
C ILE A 263 -11.53 3.48 -18.69
N HIS A 264 -10.80 4.45 -18.13
CA HIS A 264 -9.38 4.28 -17.86
C HIS A 264 -9.18 3.21 -16.78
N HIS A 265 -8.29 2.27 -17.06
CA HIS A 265 -7.95 1.17 -16.16
C HIS A 265 -6.44 0.96 -16.10
N LYS A 266 -5.98 0.30 -15.05
CA LYS A 266 -4.59 -0.11 -14.90
C LYS A 266 -4.55 -1.57 -14.46
N ARG A 267 -3.43 -2.24 -14.75
CA ARG A 267 -3.13 -3.56 -14.17
C ARG A 267 -3.08 -3.42 -12.64
N ASN A 268 -3.63 -4.37 -11.91
CA ASN A 268 -3.26 -4.54 -10.51
C ASN A 268 -1.75 -4.75 -10.46
N PHE A 269 -1.10 -4.38 -9.38
CA PHE A 269 0.36 -4.46 -9.28
C PHE A 269 0.89 -5.80 -9.83
N GLY A 270 2.09 -5.79 -10.41
CA GLY A 270 2.77 -7.03 -10.78
C GLY A 270 3.50 -7.62 -9.57
N CYS A 271 3.77 -8.92 -9.60
CA CYS A 271 4.67 -9.55 -8.64
C CYS A 271 6.07 -8.93 -8.77
N ILE A 272 6.53 -8.26 -7.70
CA ILE A 272 7.77 -7.47 -7.74
C ILE A 272 8.98 -8.34 -8.07
N PRO A 273 9.25 -9.46 -7.35
CA PRO A 273 10.49 -10.20 -7.56
C PRO A 273 10.54 -10.99 -8.88
N THR A 274 9.40 -11.37 -9.47
CA THR A 274 9.37 -12.25 -10.64
C THR A 274 8.86 -11.60 -11.92
N GLN A 275 8.08 -10.52 -11.82
CA GLN A 275 7.47 -9.85 -12.98
C GLN A 275 8.07 -8.45 -13.26
N HIS A 276 9.02 -7.96 -12.45
CA HIS A 276 9.72 -6.70 -12.66
C HIS A 276 11.23 -6.90 -12.83
N LYS A 277 11.77 -6.40 -13.94
CA LYS A 277 13.19 -6.54 -14.28
C LYS A 277 14.14 -5.94 -13.24
N SER A 278 13.70 -4.91 -12.51
CA SER A 278 14.49 -4.23 -11.48
C SER A 278 14.86 -5.09 -10.28
N PHE A 279 14.24 -6.26 -10.14
CA PHE A 279 14.50 -7.23 -9.06
C PHE A 279 15.01 -8.59 -9.57
N ALA A 280 15.34 -8.71 -10.87
CA ALA A 280 15.84 -9.96 -11.47
C ALA A 280 17.17 -10.45 -10.86
N ASP A 281 17.95 -9.54 -10.28
CA ASP A 281 19.21 -9.84 -9.58
C ASP A 281 19.03 -10.62 -8.27
N MET A 282 17.81 -10.71 -7.74
CA MET A 282 17.52 -11.46 -6.52
C MET A 282 17.35 -12.97 -6.74
N GLY A 283 17.33 -13.43 -8.00
CA GLY A 283 17.34 -14.85 -8.36
C GLY A 283 16.00 -15.57 -8.21
N TYR A 284 14.91 -14.87 -7.89
CA TYR A 284 13.56 -15.45 -7.88
C TYR A 284 13.09 -15.81 -9.29
N LYS A 285 12.22 -16.84 -9.38
CA LYS A 285 11.70 -17.36 -10.65
C LYS A 285 10.18 -17.35 -10.65
N LEU A 286 9.60 -17.31 -11.84
CA LEU A 286 8.14 -17.50 -12.00
C LEU A 286 7.73 -18.82 -11.34
N GLY A 287 6.68 -18.75 -10.52
CA GLY A 287 6.18 -19.84 -9.67
C GLY A 287 6.57 -19.72 -8.20
N ASP A 288 7.52 -18.87 -7.83
CA ASP A 288 7.91 -18.67 -6.43
C ASP A 288 6.83 -17.90 -5.62
N PHE A 289 6.02 -17.06 -6.31
CA PHE A 289 4.95 -16.27 -5.70
C PHE A 289 3.65 -16.41 -6.49
N PRO A 290 3.03 -17.61 -6.49
CA PRO A 290 1.94 -17.93 -7.42
C PRO A 290 0.67 -17.08 -7.22
N GLN A 291 0.44 -16.54 -6.02
CA GLN A 291 -0.72 -15.68 -5.78
C GLN A 291 -0.48 -14.26 -6.34
N SER A 292 0.69 -13.69 -6.05
CA SER A 292 1.11 -12.38 -6.55
C SER A 292 1.22 -12.35 -8.07
N GLU A 293 1.78 -13.40 -8.66
CA GLU A 293 1.90 -13.57 -10.12
C GLU A 293 0.53 -13.67 -10.78
N TRP A 294 -0.38 -14.44 -10.16
CA TRP A 294 -1.75 -14.54 -10.65
C TRP A 294 -2.45 -13.18 -10.68
N VAL A 295 -2.40 -12.43 -9.58
CA VAL A 295 -3.01 -11.09 -9.49
C VAL A 295 -2.38 -10.16 -10.52
N GLY A 296 -1.07 -10.21 -10.68
CA GLY A 296 -0.36 -9.43 -11.68
C GLY A 296 -0.80 -9.72 -13.11
N ASP A 297 -1.10 -10.98 -13.45
CA ASP A 297 -1.49 -11.38 -14.81
C ASP A 297 -3.00 -11.25 -15.05
N ASN A 298 -3.84 -11.41 -14.01
CA ASN A 298 -5.29 -11.50 -14.13
C ASN A 298 -6.04 -10.38 -13.41
N GLY A 299 -5.32 -9.37 -12.89
CA GLY A 299 -5.89 -8.27 -12.15
C GLY A 299 -5.92 -6.95 -12.93
N VAL A 300 -6.98 -6.19 -12.73
CA VAL A 300 -7.18 -4.83 -13.25
C VAL A 300 -7.87 -3.98 -12.19
N HIS A 301 -7.58 -2.68 -12.15
CA HIS A 301 -8.34 -1.76 -11.29
C HIS A 301 -8.76 -0.51 -12.07
N ILE A 302 -9.84 0.10 -11.59
CA ILE A 302 -10.39 1.36 -12.09
C ILE A 302 -10.47 2.39 -10.97
N GLY A 303 -10.50 3.66 -11.35
CA GLY A 303 -10.59 4.75 -10.39
C GLY A 303 -11.99 4.89 -9.79
N CYS A 304 -12.03 5.36 -8.54
CA CYS A 304 -13.26 5.66 -7.79
C CYS A 304 -13.28 7.12 -7.30
N HIS A 305 -12.60 8.04 -8.03
CA HIS A 305 -12.37 9.40 -7.57
C HIS A 305 -13.68 10.20 -7.36
N GLN A 306 -13.61 11.21 -6.49
CA GLN A 306 -14.75 12.02 -6.03
C GLN A 306 -15.43 12.89 -7.11
N TYR A 307 -14.89 12.94 -8.31
CA TYR A 307 -15.42 13.71 -9.44
C TYR A 307 -16.24 12.85 -10.43
N LEU A 308 -16.44 11.55 -10.15
CA LEU A 308 -17.34 10.71 -10.94
C LEU A 308 -18.78 11.19 -10.77
N THR A 309 -19.44 11.43 -11.91
CA THR A 309 -20.86 11.77 -11.95
C THR A 309 -21.71 10.49 -11.91
N ASP A 310 -23.01 10.61 -11.64
CA ASP A 310 -23.95 9.48 -11.72
C ASP A 310 -23.94 8.83 -13.11
N ASN A 311 -23.83 9.63 -14.18
CA ASN A 311 -23.70 9.11 -15.55
C ASN A 311 -22.39 8.32 -15.75
N ASP A 312 -21.30 8.72 -15.12
CA ASP A 312 -20.04 7.97 -15.18
C ASP A 312 -20.18 6.64 -14.43
N LEU A 313 -20.83 6.64 -13.27
CA LEU A 313 -21.07 5.43 -12.48
C LEU A 313 -22.00 4.45 -13.18
N ASP A 314 -23.04 4.93 -13.87
CA ASP A 314 -23.94 4.11 -14.71
C ASP A 314 -23.18 3.48 -15.87
N ARG A 315 -22.32 4.25 -16.55
CA ARG A 315 -21.45 3.76 -17.63
C ARG A 315 -20.46 2.71 -17.13
N ILE A 316 -19.83 2.94 -15.98
CA ILE A 316 -18.91 1.99 -15.35
C ILE A 316 -19.68 0.71 -14.97
N SER A 317 -20.83 0.81 -14.33
CA SER A 317 -21.66 -0.31 -13.94
C SER A 317 -22.08 -1.18 -15.13
N THR A 318 -22.43 -0.54 -16.26
CA THR A 318 -22.76 -1.23 -17.51
C THR A 318 -21.56 -1.98 -18.06
N ALA A 319 -20.39 -1.35 -18.10
CA ALA A 319 -19.16 -1.97 -18.57
C ALA A 319 -18.73 -3.15 -17.69
N LEU A 320 -18.83 -3.03 -16.37
CA LEU A 320 -18.52 -4.11 -15.43
C LEU A 320 -19.41 -5.33 -15.65
N LYS A 321 -20.74 -5.14 -15.76
CA LYS A 321 -21.70 -6.23 -16.03
C LYS A 321 -21.43 -6.91 -17.38
N GLU A 322 -21.17 -6.14 -18.44
CA GLU A 322 -20.87 -6.69 -19.76
C GLU A 322 -19.55 -7.47 -19.73
N GLY A 323 -18.47 -6.88 -19.21
CA GLY A 323 -17.14 -7.51 -19.15
C GLY A 323 -17.15 -8.79 -18.33
N LEU A 324 -17.77 -8.79 -17.14
CA LEU A 324 -17.91 -9.99 -16.31
C LEU A 324 -18.74 -11.08 -16.97
N SER A 325 -19.81 -10.70 -17.70
CA SER A 325 -20.63 -11.65 -18.48
C SER A 325 -19.82 -12.30 -19.59
N LEU A 326 -18.91 -11.57 -20.24
CA LEU A 326 -17.98 -12.12 -21.24
C LEU A 326 -16.96 -13.06 -20.59
N CYS A 327 -16.42 -12.70 -19.43
CA CYS A 327 -15.47 -13.53 -18.67
C CYS A 327 -16.10 -14.84 -18.15
N ARG A 328 -17.45 -14.91 -18.01
CA ARG A 328 -18.18 -16.09 -17.56
C ARG A 328 -18.29 -17.17 -18.67
N ARG A 329 -18.36 -16.76 -19.93
CA ARG A 329 -18.45 -17.63 -21.11
C ARG A 329 -17.13 -18.34 -21.40
#